data_d083af9ac16d35d75a3cd9cc548f4e71
#
_entry.id   d083af9ac16d35d75a3cd9cc548f4e71
#
_cell.length_a   1.000
_cell.length_b   1.000
_cell.length_c   1.000
_cell.angle_alpha   90.00
_cell.angle_beta   90.00
_cell.angle_gamma   90.00
#
_symmetry.space_group_name_H-M   'P 1'
#
loop_
_entity.id
_entity.type
_entity.pdbx_description
1 polymer ?
#
loop_
_entity_poly.entity_id
_entity_poly.type
_entity_poly.pdbx_seq_one_letter_code
_entity_poly.pdbx_strand_id
1 'polypeptide(L)'
;MYIRINKTTKEELLLLEIKTNESEAAARIIVVGVGGGGNNAVNRMIDEQIAGVEFIAVNTDKQALQLCKAPTLMQIGEKLTKGLGAGAQPEMGEKAAEESAEEIQAALKGADMVFVTCGMGGGTGTGAAPVIARIAKEQGALTVGVVTKPFRFESKTRMQNAINGIDKLKENVDTIIVIPNDKLLEVVDRRTTCLLYTSDAADEEDS
;
A
#
# COMPACT_ATOMS: atom_id res chain seq x y z
N MET A 1 -36.64 17.72 -25.57
CA MET A 1 -36.22 17.34 -26.94
C MET A 1 -37.20 16.30 -27.47
N TYR A 2 -38.06 16.69 -28.43
CA TYR A 2 -39.16 15.86 -28.91
C TYR A 2 -38.65 14.78 -29.87
N ILE A 3 -38.88 13.51 -29.56
CA ILE A 3 -38.64 12.42 -30.48
C ILE A 3 -39.90 12.20 -31.29
N ARG A 4 -39.83 12.44 -32.61
CA ARG A 4 -40.86 12.17 -33.58
C ARG A 4 -40.82 10.70 -33.98
N ILE A 5 -41.78 9.91 -33.53
CA ILE A 5 -41.88 8.51 -33.93
C ILE A 5 -42.61 8.43 -35.26
N ASN A 6 -41.91 8.09 -36.33
CA ASN A 6 -42.53 7.70 -37.59
C ASN A 6 -42.90 6.24 -37.52
N LYS A 7 -44.20 5.93 -37.65
CA LYS A 7 -44.70 4.56 -37.82
C LYS A 7 -44.29 4.04 -39.20
N THR A 8 -43.39 3.11 -39.24
CA THR A 8 -43.27 2.19 -40.38
C THR A 8 -42.62 0.88 -39.91
N THR A 9 -43.42 -0.19 -40.08
CA THR A 9 -43.10 -1.64 -40.07
C THR A 9 -42.40 -2.27 -38.86
N LYS A 10 -43.08 -3.31 -38.41
CA LYS A 10 -42.85 -4.16 -37.25
C LYS A 10 -41.52 -4.95 -37.24
N GLU A 11 -40.65 -4.74 -38.19
CA GLU A 11 -39.39 -5.46 -38.35
C GLU A 11 -38.11 -4.62 -38.08
N GLU A 12 -38.23 -3.28 -37.96
CA GLU A 12 -37.08 -2.42 -37.63
C GLU A 12 -36.93 -2.10 -36.15
N LEU A 13 -37.76 -2.73 -35.31
CA LEU A 13 -37.76 -2.45 -33.85
C LEU A 13 -36.75 -3.31 -33.06
N LEU A 14 -35.81 -3.95 -33.73
CA LEU A 14 -34.94 -4.94 -33.07
C LEU A 14 -33.45 -4.63 -33.11
N LEU A 15 -33.06 -3.39 -33.35
CA LEU A 15 -31.62 -3.01 -33.32
C LEU A 15 -31.41 -1.60 -32.73
N LEU A 16 -32.06 -1.30 -31.63
CA LEU A 16 -31.44 -0.41 -30.67
C LEU A 16 -30.61 -1.28 -29.73
N GLU A 17 -29.51 -1.82 -30.24
CA GLU A 17 -28.38 -2.14 -29.39
C GLU A 17 -27.97 -0.83 -28.71
N ILE A 18 -28.38 -0.67 -27.48
CA ILE A 18 -27.70 0.21 -26.56
C ILE A 18 -26.30 -0.39 -26.47
N LYS A 19 -25.37 0.11 -27.31
CA LYS A 19 -23.96 -0.02 -27.03
C LYS A 19 -23.74 0.78 -25.75
N THR A 20 -24.01 0.15 -24.61
CA THR A 20 -23.30 0.52 -23.41
C THR A 20 -21.84 0.36 -23.76
N ASN A 21 -21.13 1.48 -23.85
CA ASN A 21 -19.67 1.45 -23.84
C ASN A 21 -19.26 0.81 -22.51
N GLU A 22 -19.21 -0.53 -22.47
CA GLU A 22 -18.65 -1.32 -21.38
C GLU A 22 -17.12 -1.21 -21.32
N SER A 23 -16.58 -0.10 -21.81
CA SER A 23 -15.18 0.26 -21.63
C SER A 23 -15.02 1.66 -21.06
N GLU A 24 -15.80 2.04 -20.05
CA GLU A 24 -15.20 2.86 -19.01
C GLU A 24 -14.24 1.92 -18.30
N ALA A 25 -13.00 1.93 -18.74
CA ALA A 25 -11.93 1.18 -18.09
C ALA A 25 -11.91 1.63 -16.64
N ALA A 26 -12.38 0.77 -15.74
CA ALA A 26 -12.35 1.06 -14.31
C ALA A 26 -10.91 1.42 -13.97
N ALA A 27 -10.69 2.56 -13.29
CA ALA A 27 -9.37 2.99 -12.91
C ALA A 27 -8.64 1.86 -12.16
N ARG A 28 -7.42 1.53 -12.57
CA ARG A 28 -6.60 0.51 -11.94
C ARG A 28 -5.97 1.06 -10.68
N ILE A 29 -6.49 0.67 -9.54
CA ILE A 29 -6.04 1.11 -8.22
C ILE A 29 -5.25 -0.01 -7.56
N ILE A 30 -4.03 0.28 -7.13
CA ILE A 30 -3.17 -0.66 -6.43
C ILE A 30 -2.90 -0.17 -5.02
N VAL A 31 -3.04 -1.07 -4.04
CA VAL A 31 -2.64 -0.83 -2.64
C VAL A 31 -1.41 -1.66 -2.35
N VAL A 32 -0.31 -0.99 -2.05
CA VAL A 32 0.98 -1.61 -1.74
C VAL A 32 1.23 -1.52 -0.23
N GLY A 33 1.19 -2.65 0.44
CA GLY A 33 1.59 -2.76 1.85
C GLY A 33 3.08 -3.02 1.97
N VAL A 34 3.82 -2.15 2.66
CA VAL A 34 5.28 -2.21 2.73
C VAL A 34 5.74 -2.50 4.15
N GLY A 35 6.51 -3.56 4.31
CA GLY A 35 6.98 -4.06 5.61
C GLY A 35 5.86 -4.65 6.47
N GLY A 36 6.17 -5.07 7.69
CA GLY A 36 5.21 -5.75 8.56
C GLY A 36 3.92 -4.96 8.81
N GLY A 37 4.04 -3.69 9.19
CA GLY A 37 2.86 -2.83 9.44
C GLY A 37 1.99 -2.63 8.19
N GLY A 38 2.61 -2.42 7.01
CA GLY A 38 1.89 -2.29 5.75
C GLY A 38 1.21 -3.58 5.32
N ASN A 39 1.90 -4.71 5.48
CA ASN A 39 1.37 -6.02 5.18
C ASN A 39 0.16 -6.36 6.07
N ASN A 40 0.22 -6.02 7.36
CA ASN A 40 -0.90 -6.18 8.29
C ASN A 40 -2.10 -5.31 7.90
N ALA A 41 -1.86 -4.09 7.45
CA ALA A 41 -2.92 -3.21 6.95
C ALA A 41 -3.62 -3.83 5.73
N VAL A 42 -2.85 -4.33 4.76
CA VAL A 42 -3.38 -5.04 3.57
C VAL A 42 -4.18 -6.28 3.97
N ASN A 43 -3.67 -7.10 4.89
CA ASN A 43 -4.41 -8.28 5.36
C ASN A 43 -5.79 -7.90 5.93
N ARG A 44 -5.86 -6.82 6.73
CA ARG A 44 -7.13 -6.32 7.28
C ARG A 44 -8.07 -5.81 6.20
N MET A 45 -7.55 -5.08 5.19
CA MET A 45 -8.35 -4.61 4.07
C MET A 45 -8.97 -5.77 3.28
N ILE A 46 -8.21 -6.87 3.11
CA ILE A 46 -8.71 -8.10 2.47
C ILE A 46 -9.77 -8.76 3.33
N ASP A 47 -9.57 -8.86 4.65
CA ASP A 47 -10.55 -9.43 5.58
C ASP A 47 -11.86 -8.63 5.61
N GLU A 48 -11.78 -7.32 5.46
CA GLU A 48 -12.94 -6.42 5.32
C GLU A 48 -13.55 -6.42 3.90
N GLN A 49 -13.05 -7.28 3.00
CA GLN A 49 -13.57 -7.47 1.64
C GLN A 49 -13.59 -6.18 0.80
N ILE A 50 -12.60 -5.31 0.96
CA ILE A 50 -12.50 -4.10 0.13
C ILE A 50 -12.30 -4.51 -1.31
N ALA A 51 -13.25 -4.12 -2.18
CA ALA A 51 -13.28 -4.49 -3.59
C ALA A 51 -12.83 -3.32 -4.50
N GLY A 52 -12.52 -3.64 -5.75
CA GLY A 52 -12.15 -2.65 -6.77
C GLY A 52 -10.70 -2.19 -6.71
N VAL A 53 -9.86 -2.85 -5.90
CA VAL A 53 -8.43 -2.57 -5.80
C VAL A 53 -7.60 -3.84 -5.88
N GLU A 54 -6.37 -3.73 -6.38
CA GLU A 54 -5.38 -4.80 -6.35
C GLU A 54 -4.50 -4.65 -5.11
N PHE A 55 -4.16 -5.76 -4.45
CA PHE A 55 -3.29 -5.73 -3.27
C PHE A 55 -1.95 -6.36 -3.57
N ILE A 56 -0.88 -5.64 -3.20
CA ILE A 56 0.50 -6.11 -3.26
C ILE A 56 1.10 -5.99 -1.85
N ALA A 57 1.66 -7.09 -1.34
CA ALA A 57 2.45 -7.07 -0.11
C ALA A 57 3.94 -7.11 -0.46
N VAL A 58 4.69 -6.17 0.07
CA VAL A 58 6.13 -6.02 -0.15
C VAL A 58 6.86 -6.13 1.18
N ASN A 59 7.86 -7.00 1.26
CA ASN A 59 8.69 -7.13 2.46
C ASN A 59 10.10 -7.62 2.12
N THR A 60 11.06 -7.33 3.00
CA THR A 60 12.41 -7.92 3.01
C THR A 60 12.46 -9.23 3.78
N ASP A 61 11.49 -9.48 4.65
CA ASP A 61 11.33 -10.72 5.41
C ASP A 61 10.44 -11.70 4.66
N LYS A 62 11.03 -12.84 4.27
CA LYS A 62 10.34 -13.88 3.51
C LYS A 62 9.29 -14.62 4.37
N GLN A 63 9.55 -14.81 5.64
CA GLN A 63 8.63 -15.55 6.52
C GLN A 63 7.39 -14.69 6.81
N ALA A 64 7.59 -13.42 7.16
CA ALA A 64 6.49 -12.47 7.35
C ALA A 64 5.64 -12.33 6.08
N LEU A 65 6.27 -12.31 4.91
CA LEU A 65 5.58 -12.20 3.63
C LEU A 65 4.70 -13.42 3.32
N GLN A 66 5.14 -14.62 3.67
CA GLN A 66 4.36 -15.87 3.47
C GLN A 66 3.06 -15.91 4.29
N LEU A 67 2.96 -15.15 5.36
CA LEU A 67 1.76 -15.04 6.19
C LEU A 67 0.75 -14.00 5.65
N CYS A 68 1.14 -13.26 4.61
CA CYS A 68 0.28 -12.27 3.98
C CYS A 68 -0.81 -12.92 3.12
N LYS A 69 -2.00 -12.31 3.15
CA LYS A 69 -3.18 -12.73 2.38
C LYS A 69 -3.26 -12.07 1.00
N ALA A 70 -2.37 -11.12 0.72
CA ALA A 70 -2.35 -10.42 -0.56
C ALA A 70 -2.15 -11.39 -1.73
N PRO A 71 -2.88 -11.22 -2.85
CA PRO A 71 -2.73 -12.07 -4.02
C PRO A 71 -1.36 -11.94 -4.68
N THR A 72 -0.69 -10.80 -4.52
CA THR A 72 0.66 -10.57 -5.01
C THR A 72 1.61 -10.35 -3.84
N LEU A 73 2.59 -11.23 -3.71
CA LEU A 73 3.64 -11.16 -2.69
C LEU A 73 4.96 -10.84 -3.37
N MET A 74 5.66 -9.80 -2.91
CA MET A 74 6.92 -9.36 -3.48
C MET A 74 7.99 -9.28 -2.39
N GLN A 75 8.96 -10.18 -2.44
CA GLN A 75 10.15 -10.09 -1.61
C GLN A 75 11.12 -9.12 -2.26
N ILE A 76 11.57 -8.10 -1.54
CA ILE A 76 12.57 -7.14 -2.03
C ILE A 76 13.91 -7.35 -1.36
N GLY A 77 14.99 -7.01 -2.08
CA GLY A 77 16.35 -7.06 -1.55
C GLY A 77 16.81 -8.46 -1.19
N GLU A 78 16.51 -9.47 -1.99
CA GLU A 78 16.85 -10.88 -1.70
C GLU A 78 18.35 -11.09 -1.51
N LYS A 79 19.18 -10.46 -2.35
CA LYS A 79 20.65 -10.58 -2.26
C LYS A 79 21.18 -9.86 -1.04
N LEU A 80 20.59 -8.71 -0.70
CA LEU A 80 21.04 -7.85 0.40
C LEU A 80 20.65 -8.42 1.77
N THR A 81 19.40 -8.85 1.93
CA THR A 81 18.83 -9.25 3.23
C THR A 81 18.75 -10.76 3.43
N LYS A 82 18.89 -11.55 2.35
CA LYS A 82 18.73 -13.01 2.32
C LYS A 82 17.38 -13.47 2.88
N GLY A 83 16.36 -12.60 2.84
CA GLY A 83 15.03 -12.87 3.36
C GLY A 83 14.89 -12.76 4.89
N LEU A 84 15.88 -12.18 5.57
CA LEU A 84 15.90 -12.04 7.04
C LEU A 84 15.41 -10.68 7.55
N GLY A 85 14.80 -9.86 6.67
CA GLY A 85 14.34 -8.53 7.05
C GLY A 85 15.43 -7.45 6.97
N ALA A 86 15.05 -6.21 7.28
CA ALA A 86 15.94 -5.04 7.24
C ALA A 86 16.57 -4.68 8.60
N GLY A 87 16.30 -5.42 9.66
CA GLY A 87 16.90 -5.23 10.99
C GLY A 87 16.67 -3.84 11.57
N ALA A 88 15.48 -3.28 11.44
CA ALA A 88 15.11 -1.93 11.88
C ALA A 88 15.99 -0.79 11.31
N GLN A 89 16.69 -1.03 10.20
CA GLN A 89 17.56 -0.08 9.52
C GLN A 89 16.90 0.43 8.23
N PRO A 90 16.41 1.70 8.17
CA PRO A 90 15.76 2.24 6.98
C PRO A 90 16.62 2.21 5.73
N GLU A 91 17.94 2.41 5.87
CA GLU A 91 18.89 2.38 4.76
C GLU A 91 18.93 0.99 4.09
N MET A 92 18.73 -0.08 4.87
CA MET A 92 18.65 -1.43 4.33
C MET A 92 17.36 -1.63 3.56
N GLY A 93 16.23 -1.09 4.06
CA GLY A 93 14.94 -1.10 3.36
C GLY A 93 14.98 -0.33 2.05
N GLU A 94 15.61 0.85 2.03
CA GLU A 94 15.82 1.69 0.85
C GLU A 94 16.63 0.93 -0.22
N LYS A 95 17.81 0.39 0.15
CA LYS A 95 18.65 -0.38 -0.76
C LYS A 95 17.97 -1.66 -1.26
N ALA A 96 17.18 -2.31 -0.43
CA ALA A 96 16.41 -3.50 -0.82
C ALA A 96 15.36 -3.18 -1.88
N ALA A 97 14.69 -2.03 -1.78
CA ALA A 97 13.75 -1.57 -2.79
C ALA A 97 14.44 -1.14 -4.08
N GLU A 98 15.61 -0.49 -3.99
CA GLU A 98 16.41 -0.15 -5.17
C GLU A 98 16.93 -1.41 -5.90
N GLU A 99 17.34 -2.45 -5.17
CA GLU A 99 17.75 -3.73 -5.76
C GLU A 99 16.62 -4.35 -6.58
N SER A 100 15.38 -4.24 -6.12
CA SER A 100 14.19 -4.82 -6.75
C SER A 100 13.38 -3.81 -7.56
N ALA A 101 13.97 -2.67 -7.96
CA ALA A 101 13.26 -1.58 -8.64
C ALA A 101 12.55 -2.02 -9.93
N GLU A 102 13.18 -2.87 -10.73
CA GLU A 102 12.59 -3.37 -11.99
C GLU A 102 11.33 -4.22 -11.74
N GLU A 103 11.35 -5.05 -10.68
CA GLU A 103 10.20 -5.88 -10.31
C GLU A 103 9.05 -5.02 -9.78
N ILE A 104 9.36 -4.01 -8.95
CA ILE A 104 8.39 -3.04 -8.45
C ILE A 104 7.78 -2.28 -9.62
N GLN A 105 8.60 -1.81 -10.55
CA GLN A 105 8.15 -1.11 -11.75
C GLN A 105 7.22 -1.96 -12.59
N ALA A 106 7.54 -3.23 -12.80
CA ALA A 106 6.71 -4.16 -13.56
C ALA A 106 5.35 -4.40 -12.90
N ALA A 107 5.32 -4.54 -11.57
CA ALA A 107 4.09 -4.76 -10.81
C ALA A 107 3.15 -3.55 -10.81
N LEU A 108 3.70 -2.34 -10.82
CA LEU A 108 2.93 -1.09 -10.81
C LEU A 108 2.55 -0.58 -12.20
N LYS A 109 3.03 -1.23 -13.26
CA LYS A 109 2.83 -0.79 -14.65
C LYS A 109 1.34 -0.66 -15.00
N GLY A 110 0.95 0.52 -15.47
CA GLY A 110 -0.43 0.80 -15.90
C GLY A 110 -1.41 1.03 -14.75
N ALA A 111 -0.93 1.29 -13.54
CA ALA A 111 -1.77 1.77 -12.45
C ALA A 111 -2.13 3.24 -12.68
N ASP A 112 -3.41 3.59 -12.48
CA ASP A 112 -3.88 4.97 -12.46
C ASP A 112 -3.66 5.60 -11.10
N MET A 113 -3.78 4.80 -10.03
CA MET A 113 -3.58 5.24 -8.65
C MET A 113 -2.87 4.18 -7.83
N VAL A 114 -1.90 4.60 -7.02
CA VAL A 114 -1.15 3.74 -6.10
C VAL A 114 -1.21 4.29 -4.69
N PHE A 115 -1.74 3.47 -3.77
CA PHE A 115 -1.65 3.71 -2.34
C PHE A 115 -0.45 2.96 -1.79
N VAL A 116 0.46 3.69 -1.13
CA VAL A 116 1.60 3.10 -0.42
C VAL A 116 1.33 3.20 1.07
N THR A 117 1.15 2.04 1.73
CA THR A 117 0.87 1.99 3.17
C THR A 117 1.98 1.29 3.93
N CYS A 118 2.40 1.88 5.05
CA CYS A 118 3.40 1.28 5.93
C CYS A 118 3.34 1.84 7.36
N GLY A 119 3.90 1.09 8.31
CA GLY A 119 4.27 1.60 9.61
C GLY A 119 5.66 2.26 9.54
N MET A 120 5.73 3.55 9.87
CA MET A 120 7.00 4.28 9.89
C MET A 120 7.77 4.03 11.19
N GLY A 121 9.09 3.98 11.11
CA GLY A 121 9.99 3.79 12.24
C GLY A 121 10.79 2.49 12.22
N GLY A 122 10.28 1.45 11.50
CA GLY A 122 11.03 0.22 11.24
C GLY A 122 12.01 0.35 10.07
N GLY A 123 12.58 -0.76 9.63
CA GLY A 123 13.54 -0.79 8.52
C GLY A 123 12.87 -0.80 7.15
N THR A 124 12.14 -1.86 6.83
CA THR A 124 11.56 -2.08 5.49
C THR A 124 10.56 -1.01 5.11
N GLY A 125 9.52 -0.79 5.93
CA GLY A 125 8.47 0.18 5.61
C GLY A 125 9.00 1.60 5.46
N THR A 126 9.86 2.03 6.38
CA THR A 126 10.43 3.38 6.41
C THR A 126 11.35 3.66 5.20
N GLY A 127 12.17 2.66 4.83
CA GLY A 127 13.15 2.83 3.76
C GLY A 127 12.58 2.55 2.37
N ALA A 128 11.78 1.49 2.21
CA ALA A 128 11.30 1.06 0.91
C ALA A 128 10.09 1.89 0.40
N ALA A 129 9.21 2.37 1.29
CA ALA A 129 8.01 3.10 0.87
C ALA A 129 8.32 4.35 0.02
N PRO A 130 9.31 5.20 0.34
CA PRO A 130 9.67 6.34 -0.53
C PRO A 130 10.13 5.91 -1.93
N VAL A 131 10.89 4.81 -2.04
CA VAL A 131 11.37 4.28 -3.32
C VAL A 131 10.20 3.76 -4.17
N ILE A 132 9.31 2.99 -3.57
CA ILE A 132 8.12 2.46 -4.24
C ILE A 132 7.22 3.62 -4.72
N ALA A 133 7.02 4.63 -3.87
CA ALA A 133 6.24 5.81 -4.23
C ALA A 133 6.86 6.58 -5.40
N ARG A 134 8.18 6.76 -5.39
CA ARG A 134 8.92 7.37 -6.50
C ARG A 134 8.69 6.62 -7.81
N ILE A 135 8.84 5.29 -7.79
CA ILE A 135 8.64 4.45 -8.98
C ILE A 135 7.21 4.55 -9.49
N ALA A 136 6.20 4.56 -8.61
CA ALA A 136 4.80 4.74 -8.99
C ALA A 136 4.56 6.10 -9.67
N LYS A 137 5.09 7.17 -9.07
CA LYS A 137 4.96 8.53 -9.59
C LYS A 137 5.68 8.73 -10.93
N GLU A 138 6.86 8.13 -11.11
CA GLU A 138 7.60 8.15 -12.39
C GLU A 138 6.83 7.45 -13.51
N GLN A 139 5.96 6.50 -13.19
CA GLN A 139 5.06 5.85 -14.17
C GLN A 139 3.78 6.65 -14.46
N GLY A 140 3.58 7.79 -13.81
CA GLY A 140 2.43 8.67 -14.00
C GLY A 140 1.21 8.29 -13.15
N ALA A 141 1.32 7.36 -12.20
CA ALA A 141 0.24 7.02 -11.30
C ALA A 141 0.05 8.11 -10.23
N LEU A 142 -1.20 8.45 -9.91
CA LEU A 142 -1.51 9.28 -8.75
C LEU A 142 -1.09 8.52 -7.47
N THR A 143 -0.11 9.03 -6.75
CA THR A 143 0.52 8.32 -5.64
C THR A 143 0.14 8.91 -4.29
N VAL A 144 -0.46 8.08 -3.43
CA VAL A 144 -0.93 8.46 -2.09
C VAL A 144 -0.22 7.65 -1.02
N GLY A 145 0.46 8.32 -0.10
CA GLY A 145 1.06 7.69 1.08
C GLY A 145 0.08 7.67 2.26
N VAL A 146 -0.16 6.49 2.85
CA VAL A 146 -0.95 6.34 4.08
C VAL A 146 -0.10 5.63 5.12
N VAL A 147 0.39 6.36 6.11
CA VAL A 147 1.42 5.85 7.02
C VAL A 147 1.10 6.12 8.48
N THR A 148 1.55 5.24 9.36
CA THR A 148 1.44 5.44 10.81
C THR A 148 2.74 5.94 11.40
N LYS A 149 2.66 6.75 12.45
CA LYS A 149 3.80 7.11 13.32
C LYS A 149 3.78 6.23 14.56
N PRO A 150 4.95 5.77 15.04
CA PRO A 150 5.04 4.96 16.24
C PRO A 150 4.51 5.71 17.46
N PHE A 151 4.16 4.97 18.51
CA PHE A 151 3.81 5.54 19.81
C PHE A 151 5.02 6.23 20.43
N ARG A 152 4.77 7.26 21.26
CA ARG A 152 5.83 8.00 21.95
C ARG A 152 6.63 7.15 22.93
N PHE A 153 6.02 6.08 23.45
CA PHE A 153 6.67 5.18 24.41
C PHE A 153 7.57 4.11 23.77
N GLU A 154 7.51 3.89 22.43
CA GLU A 154 8.29 2.86 21.77
C GLU A 154 9.81 3.16 21.89
N SER A 155 10.39 3.93 21.04
CA SER A 155 11.77 4.39 21.21
C SER A 155 12.02 5.72 20.50
N LYS A 156 13.00 6.47 20.99
CA LYS A 156 13.40 7.74 20.35
C LYS A 156 13.97 7.51 18.97
N THR A 157 14.74 6.45 18.78
CA THR A 157 15.32 6.07 17.48
C THR A 157 14.23 5.74 16.48
N ARG A 158 13.24 4.95 16.88
CA ARG A 158 12.11 4.57 16.02
C ARG A 158 11.30 5.81 15.60
N MET A 159 11.05 6.73 16.52
CA MET A 159 10.39 8.00 16.22
C MET A 159 11.22 8.86 15.26
N GLN A 160 12.53 8.94 15.43
CA GLN A 160 13.41 9.70 14.54
C GLN A 160 13.43 9.10 13.12
N ASN A 161 13.54 7.77 13.02
CA ASN A 161 13.44 7.05 11.75
C ASN A 161 12.10 7.35 11.06
N ALA A 162 11.00 7.36 11.83
CA ALA A 162 9.67 7.66 11.28
C ALA A 162 9.59 9.08 10.72
N ILE A 163 10.13 10.07 11.42
CA ILE A 163 10.14 11.47 10.95
C ILE A 163 10.92 11.58 9.65
N ASN A 164 12.14 11.03 9.62
CA ASN A 164 13.00 11.07 8.44
C ASN A 164 12.35 10.34 7.24
N GLY A 165 11.72 9.18 7.49
CA GLY A 165 11.03 8.42 6.44
C GLY A 165 9.79 9.14 5.89
N ILE A 166 9.02 9.81 6.75
CA ILE A 166 7.87 10.63 6.34
C ILE A 166 8.32 11.79 5.47
N ASP A 167 9.40 12.46 5.83
CA ASP A 167 9.92 13.59 5.05
C ASP A 167 10.39 13.12 3.67
N LYS A 168 11.13 12.00 3.58
CA LYS A 168 11.50 11.38 2.29
C LYS A 168 10.27 10.97 1.47
N LEU A 169 9.24 10.41 2.12
CA LEU A 169 8.03 9.97 1.43
C LEU A 169 7.24 11.15 0.85
N LYS A 170 7.16 12.27 1.57
CA LYS A 170 6.46 13.49 1.11
C LYS A 170 6.98 14.01 -0.23
N GLU A 171 8.27 13.87 -0.50
CA GLU A 171 8.87 14.29 -1.75
C GLU A 171 8.46 13.43 -2.94
N ASN A 172 8.02 12.20 -2.66
CA ASN A 172 7.75 11.16 -3.65
C ASN A 172 6.25 10.81 -3.82
N VAL A 173 5.36 11.49 -3.12
CA VAL A 173 3.90 11.29 -3.24
C VAL A 173 3.18 12.57 -3.64
N ASP A 174 1.97 12.44 -4.17
CA ASP A 174 1.11 13.59 -4.46
C ASP A 174 0.32 14.02 -3.23
N THR A 175 -0.02 13.04 -2.37
CA THR A 175 -0.70 13.27 -1.10
C THR A 175 -0.18 12.30 -0.04
N ILE A 176 -0.07 12.76 1.20
CA ILE A 176 0.30 11.92 2.33
C ILE A 176 -0.70 12.08 3.48
N ILE A 177 -1.11 10.95 4.04
CA ILE A 177 -1.90 10.87 5.27
C ILE A 177 -1.03 10.23 6.35
N VAL A 178 -0.77 10.99 7.41
CA VAL A 178 0.04 10.51 8.55
C VAL A 178 -0.86 10.32 9.75
N ILE A 179 -0.94 9.09 10.25
CA ILE A 179 -1.76 8.71 11.40
C ILE A 179 -0.84 8.51 12.61
N PRO A 180 -0.87 9.41 13.61
CA PRO A 180 -0.12 9.18 14.84
C PRO A 180 -0.79 8.09 15.67
N ASN A 181 -0.07 7.00 16.03
CA ASN A 181 -0.61 5.92 16.84
C ASN A 181 -1.13 6.42 18.21
N ASP A 182 -0.49 7.44 18.80
CA ASP A 182 -0.97 8.06 20.03
C ASP A 182 -2.43 8.54 19.95
N LYS A 183 -2.87 9.00 18.78
CA LYS A 183 -4.26 9.43 18.55
C LYS A 183 -5.26 8.28 18.58
N LEU A 184 -4.83 7.09 18.25
CA LEU A 184 -5.68 5.89 18.33
C LEU A 184 -6.01 5.58 19.79
N LEU A 185 -5.10 5.83 20.73
CA LEU A 185 -5.33 5.63 22.17
C LEU A 185 -6.39 6.58 22.74
N GLU A 186 -6.58 7.75 22.12
CA GLU A 186 -7.61 8.72 22.55
C GLU A 186 -9.03 8.30 22.14
N VAL A 187 -9.13 7.51 21.07
CA VAL A 187 -10.42 7.11 20.45
C VAL A 187 -10.88 5.74 20.93
N VAL A 188 -9.95 4.92 21.40
CA VAL A 188 -10.22 3.54 21.80
C VAL A 188 -10.76 3.48 23.22
N ASP A 189 -11.95 2.89 23.39
CA ASP A 189 -12.52 2.63 24.71
C ASP A 189 -11.63 1.62 25.47
N ARG A 190 -11.57 1.74 26.82
CA ARG A 190 -10.74 0.93 27.74
C ARG A 190 -10.94 -0.61 27.62
N ARG A 191 -11.89 -1.06 26.80
CA ARG A 191 -12.19 -2.47 26.53
C ARG A 191 -11.59 -3.03 25.25
N THR A 192 -10.91 -2.19 24.47
CA THR A 192 -10.30 -2.66 23.22
C THR A 192 -9.02 -3.42 23.54
N THR A 193 -9.04 -4.69 23.21
CA THR A 193 -7.99 -5.64 23.46
C THR A 193 -6.68 -5.30 22.75
N CYS A 194 -5.60 -5.90 23.22
CA CYS A 194 -4.22 -5.88 22.81
C CYS A 194 -3.94 -5.96 21.27
N LEU A 195 -4.95 -6.21 20.45
CA LEU A 195 -4.85 -6.32 18.98
C LEU A 195 -4.35 -5.04 18.28
N LEU A 196 -4.55 -3.86 18.89
CA LEU A 196 -3.95 -2.60 18.41
C LEU A 196 -2.44 -2.55 18.64
N TYR A 197 -1.93 -3.27 19.67
CA TYR A 197 -0.52 -3.34 19.98
C TYR A 197 0.24 -4.38 19.15
N THR A 198 -0.46 -5.37 18.59
CA THR A 198 0.15 -6.47 17.83
C THR A 198 0.38 -6.16 16.36
N SER A 199 -0.15 -5.05 15.84
CA SER A 199 0.13 -4.68 14.44
C SER A 199 1.58 -4.26 14.21
N ASP A 200 2.30 -3.87 15.28
CA ASP A 200 3.71 -3.46 15.23
C ASP A 200 4.66 -4.51 15.82
N ALA A 201 4.14 -5.50 16.56
CA ALA A 201 4.97 -6.49 17.26
C ALA A 201 5.67 -7.50 16.33
N ALA A 202 5.24 -7.59 15.06
CA ALA A 202 5.90 -8.45 14.08
C ALA A 202 7.33 -7.99 13.71
N ASP A 203 7.69 -6.74 14.04
CA ASP A 203 9.04 -6.20 13.80
C ASP A 203 9.96 -6.34 15.04
N GLU A 204 9.48 -6.83 16.18
CA GLU A 204 10.24 -6.89 17.45
C GLU A 204 10.81 -8.28 17.81
N GLU A 205 10.42 -9.37 17.14
CA GLU A 205 10.89 -10.70 17.49
C GLU A 205 12.34 -11.03 17.03
N ASP A 206 13.00 -10.13 16.30
CA ASP A 206 14.38 -10.32 15.81
C ASP A 206 15.41 -9.37 16.44
N SER A 207 15.32 -9.12 17.73
CA SER A 207 16.35 -8.35 18.47
C SER A 207 17.04 -9.19 19.52
#